data_09309c32a065a51cc6276763b59fd002
#
_entry.id   09309c32a065a51cc6276763b59fd002
#
_cell.length_a   1.000
_cell.length_b   1.000
_cell.length_c   1.000
_cell.angle_alpha   90.00
_cell.angle_beta   90.00
_cell.angle_gamma   90.00
#
_symmetry.space_group_name_H-M   'P 1'
#
loop_
_entity.id
_entity.type
_entity.pdbx_description
1 polymer ?
#
loop_
_entity_poly.entity_id
_entity_poly.type
_entity_poly.pdbx_seq_one_letter_code
_entity_poly.pdbx_strand_id
1 'polypeptide(L)'
;MNQMKERYEKEIVPKLIETFKYANRMQVPKLSKIVLNMGLGEAIQNVKILETAAEELKAIAGQHPVITRAKKSIAAFKLRENMPIGCMVTLRQERMYDFLQKLVNVALPRVRDFRGVSGKAFDGRGNYA
;
A
#
# COMPACT_ATOMS: atom_id res chain seq x y z
N MET A 1 16.46 -12.95 -3.87
CA MET A 1 15.74 -12.61 -2.64
C MET A 1 15.75 -11.10 -2.42
N ASN A 2 14.62 -10.53 -2.00
CA ASN A 2 14.50 -9.10 -1.78
C ASN A 2 15.35 -8.64 -0.57
N GLN A 3 16.06 -7.52 -0.72
CA GLN A 3 16.93 -7.00 0.34
C GLN A 3 16.16 -6.62 1.61
N MET A 4 14.95 -6.08 1.47
CA MET A 4 14.13 -5.70 2.62
C MET A 4 13.65 -6.92 3.40
N LYS A 5 13.26 -7.98 2.71
CA LYS A 5 12.86 -9.24 3.34
C LYS A 5 14.04 -9.88 4.08
N GLU A 6 15.20 -9.90 3.45
CA GLU A 6 16.42 -10.40 4.05
C GLU A 6 16.82 -9.62 5.30
N ARG A 7 16.74 -8.31 5.23
CA ARG A 7 17.03 -7.43 6.35
C ARG A 7 16.05 -7.67 7.50
N TYR A 8 14.78 -7.87 7.18
CA TYR A 8 13.79 -8.19 8.20
C TYR A 8 14.13 -9.48 8.92
N GLU A 9 14.42 -10.55 8.18
CA GLU A 9 14.70 -11.87 8.77
C GLU A 9 16.00 -11.91 9.57
N LYS A 10 17.05 -11.25 9.08
CA LYS A 10 18.40 -11.34 9.67
C LYS A 10 18.69 -10.30 10.74
N GLU A 11 18.16 -9.08 10.59
CA GLU A 11 18.48 -7.96 11.49
C GLU A 11 17.32 -7.56 12.39
N ILE A 12 16.13 -7.44 11.81
CA ILE A 12 14.97 -6.86 12.52
C ILE A 12 14.33 -7.87 13.47
N VAL A 13 14.11 -9.10 13.04
CA VAL A 13 13.48 -10.13 13.87
C VAL A 13 14.30 -10.42 15.13
N PRO A 14 15.62 -10.67 15.06
CA PRO A 14 16.41 -10.88 16.28
C PRO A 14 16.42 -9.67 17.20
N LYS A 15 16.47 -8.46 16.64
CA LYS A 15 16.47 -7.22 17.42
C LYS A 15 15.15 -7.01 18.15
N LEU A 16 14.03 -7.31 17.51
CA LEU A 16 12.72 -7.21 18.14
C LEU A 16 12.55 -8.25 19.25
N ILE A 17 13.04 -9.47 19.04
CA ILE A 17 13.01 -10.51 20.07
C ILE A 17 13.78 -10.07 21.30
N GLU A 18 14.96 -9.48 21.10
CA GLU A 18 15.79 -8.97 22.18
C GLU A 18 15.13 -7.79 22.92
N THR A 19 14.57 -6.85 22.16
CA THR A 19 13.96 -5.63 22.71
C THR A 19 12.70 -5.91 23.51
N PHE A 20 11.81 -6.76 22.98
CA PHE A 20 10.51 -7.05 23.60
C PHE A 20 10.46 -8.40 24.31
N LYS A 21 11.55 -9.14 24.29
CA LYS A 21 11.68 -10.45 24.98
C LYS A 21 10.61 -11.46 24.59
N TYR A 22 10.36 -11.58 23.29
CA TYR A 22 9.42 -12.58 22.79
C TYR A 22 9.97 -14.01 23.02
N ALA A 23 9.09 -14.89 23.45
CA ALA A 23 9.45 -16.29 23.70
C ALA A 23 9.60 -17.09 22.40
N ASN A 24 8.88 -16.70 21.34
CA ASN A 24 8.86 -17.40 20.07
C ASN A 24 9.01 -16.40 18.92
N ARG A 25 9.77 -16.80 17.91
CA ARG A 25 9.93 -16.01 16.68
C ARG A 25 8.60 -15.64 16.02
N MET A 26 7.60 -16.50 16.13
CA MET A 26 6.29 -16.26 15.55
C MET A 26 5.49 -15.15 16.23
N GLN A 27 5.92 -14.69 17.41
CA GLN A 27 5.31 -13.57 18.10
C GLN A 27 5.77 -12.23 17.56
N VAL A 28 6.84 -12.19 16.78
CA VAL A 28 7.39 -10.94 16.24
C VAL A 28 6.43 -10.34 15.22
N PRO A 29 6.14 -9.02 15.32
CA PRO A 29 5.31 -8.35 14.31
C PRO A 29 5.91 -8.47 12.91
N LYS A 30 5.06 -8.67 11.92
CA LYS A 30 5.48 -8.74 10.52
C LYS A 30 4.47 -8.01 9.64
N LEU A 31 4.94 -7.59 8.47
CA LEU A 31 4.06 -7.01 7.48
C LEU A 31 3.16 -8.11 6.90
N SER A 32 1.87 -7.87 6.92
CA SER A 32 0.88 -8.78 6.34
C SER A 32 0.65 -8.46 4.87
N LYS A 33 0.35 -7.20 4.58
CA LYS A 33 0.10 -6.74 3.21
C LYS A 33 0.30 -5.24 3.09
N ILE A 34 0.51 -4.78 1.87
CA ILE A 34 0.49 -3.37 1.50
C ILE A 34 -0.58 -3.21 0.44
N VAL A 35 -1.49 -2.27 0.66
CA VAL A 35 -2.56 -1.96 -0.29
C VAL A 35 -2.29 -0.59 -0.91
N LEU A 36 -2.26 -0.55 -2.24
CA LEU A 36 -2.17 0.70 -2.99
C LEU A 36 -3.55 0.99 -3.55
N ASN A 37 -4.04 2.19 -3.32
CA ASN A 37 -5.37 2.59 -3.76
C ASN A 37 -5.32 3.95 -4.44
N MET A 38 -6.06 4.08 -5.54
CA MET A 38 -6.27 5.35 -6.23
C MET A 38 -7.77 5.59 -6.35
N GLY A 39 -8.25 6.63 -5.67
CA GLY A 39 -9.62 7.08 -5.82
C GLY A 39 -9.70 8.13 -6.92
N LEU A 40 -10.51 7.89 -7.95
CA LEU A 40 -10.58 8.75 -9.12
C LEU A 40 -12.01 9.25 -9.32
N GLY A 41 -12.34 10.36 -8.65
CA GLY A 41 -13.65 11.00 -8.83
C GLY A 41 -13.89 11.45 -10.27
N GLU A 42 -12.84 11.79 -11.01
CA GLU A 42 -12.92 12.19 -12.41
C GLU A 42 -13.34 11.05 -13.34
N ALA A 43 -13.18 9.80 -12.93
CA ALA A 43 -13.60 8.64 -13.71
C ALA A 43 -15.11 8.61 -13.94
N ILE A 44 -15.88 9.33 -13.15
CA ILE A 44 -17.33 9.47 -13.33
C ILE A 44 -17.62 10.10 -14.70
N GLN A 45 -16.79 11.06 -15.12
CA GLN A 45 -16.95 11.75 -16.39
C GLN A 45 -16.13 11.15 -17.52
N ASN A 46 -15.00 10.50 -17.20
CA ASN A 46 -14.09 9.98 -18.20
C ASN A 46 -13.44 8.67 -17.75
N VAL A 47 -13.92 7.55 -18.27
CA VAL A 47 -13.44 6.21 -17.93
C VAL A 47 -11.99 5.97 -18.39
N LYS A 48 -11.52 6.69 -19.39
CA LYS A 48 -10.14 6.55 -19.89
C LYS A 48 -9.10 6.96 -18.84
N ILE A 49 -9.44 7.88 -17.96
CA ILE A 49 -8.56 8.29 -16.85
C ILE A 49 -8.30 7.08 -15.94
N LEU A 50 -9.33 6.27 -15.70
CA LEU A 50 -9.22 5.07 -14.88
C LEU A 50 -8.29 4.03 -15.52
N GLU A 51 -8.39 3.83 -16.82
CA GLU A 51 -7.52 2.88 -17.55
C GLU A 51 -6.05 3.31 -17.46
N THR A 52 -5.78 4.60 -17.67
CA THR A 52 -4.43 5.16 -17.54
C THR A 52 -3.89 5.00 -16.14
N ALA A 53 -4.70 5.29 -15.13
CA ALA A 53 -4.30 5.16 -13.73
C ALA A 53 -4.04 3.70 -13.36
N ALA A 54 -4.84 2.77 -13.88
CA ALA A 54 -4.64 1.35 -13.63
C ALA A 54 -3.32 0.85 -14.22
N GLU A 55 -2.95 1.32 -15.42
CA GLU A 55 -1.67 0.97 -16.02
C GLU A 55 -0.48 1.56 -15.25
N GLU A 56 -0.60 2.79 -14.78
CA GLU A 56 0.42 3.41 -13.93
C GLU A 56 0.60 2.64 -12.63
N LEU A 57 -0.50 2.26 -11.99
CA LEU A 57 -0.46 1.50 -10.75
C LEU A 57 0.13 0.10 -10.98
N LYS A 58 -0.18 -0.52 -12.08
CA LYS A 58 0.41 -1.80 -12.50
C LYS A 58 1.93 -1.70 -12.62
N ALA A 59 2.42 -0.61 -13.23
CA ALA A 59 3.85 -0.39 -13.38
C ALA A 59 4.55 -0.19 -12.02
N ILE A 60 3.90 0.52 -11.11
CA ILE A 60 4.44 0.78 -9.77
C ILE A 60 4.44 -0.51 -8.93
N ALA A 61 3.35 -1.24 -8.96
CA ALA A 61 3.16 -2.41 -8.09
C ALA A 61 3.75 -3.71 -8.67
N GLY A 62 3.91 -3.78 -9.98
CA GLY A 62 4.32 -5.00 -10.65
C GLY A 62 3.23 -6.07 -10.71
N GLN A 63 1.99 -5.70 -10.46
CA GLN A 63 0.83 -6.58 -10.39
C GLN A 63 -0.39 -5.87 -10.94
N HIS A 64 -1.31 -6.60 -11.58
CA HIS A 64 -2.54 -6.02 -12.10
C HIS A 64 -3.44 -5.49 -10.97
N PRO A 65 -3.88 -4.23 -11.06
CA PRO A 65 -4.82 -3.68 -10.08
C PRO A 65 -6.24 -4.18 -10.36
N VAL A 66 -7.06 -4.11 -9.32
CA VAL A 66 -8.49 -4.39 -9.41
C VAL A 66 -9.24 -3.07 -9.54
N ILE A 67 -10.19 -2.98 -10.44
CA ILE A 67 -11.04 -1.81 -10.59
C ILE A 67 -12.08 -1.81 -9.47
N THR A 68 -12.12 -0.73 -8.70
CA THR A 68 -13.10 -0.58 -7.64
C THR A 68 -14.33 0.14 -8.17
N ARG A 69 -15.50 -0.31 -7.72
CA ARG A 69 -16.78 0.21 -8.18
C ARG A 69 -17.57 0.78 -7.02
N ALA A 70 -18.44 1.74 -7.32
CA ALA A 70 -19.30 2.34 -6.31
C ALA A 70 -20.28 1.31 -5.76
N LYS A 71 -20.42 1.26 -4.44
CA LYS A 71 -21.38 0.38 -3.77
C LYS A 71 -22.78 0.97 -3.73
N LYS A 72 -22.87 2.29 -3.71
CA LYS A 72 -24.15 3.01 -3.62
C LYS A 72 -24.16 4.19 -4.59
N SER A 73 -25.36 4.54 -5.05
CA SER A 73 -25.55 5.74 -5.85
C SER A 73 -25.58 6.96 -4.93
N ILE A 74 -24.78 7.99 -5.29
CA ILE A 74 -24.75 9.24 -4.53
C ILE A 74 -24.99 10.38 -5.51
N ALA A 75 -26.17 10.98 -5.47
CA ALA A 75 -26.59 12.01 -6.42
C ALA A 75 -25.72 13.28 -6.36
N ALA A 76 -25.25 13.67 -5.17
CA ALA A 76 -24.40 14.85 -5.00
C ALA A 76 -23.10 14.75 -5.77
N PHE A 77 -22.59 13.54 -5.97
CA PHE A 77 -21.37 13.27 -6.72
C PHE A 77 -21.64 12.75 -8.13
N LYS A 78 -22.89 12.71 -8.56
CA LYS A 78 -23.32 12.12 -9.84
C LYS A 78 -22.86 10.67 -9.99
N LEU A 79 -22.83 9.96 -8.88
CA LEU A 79 -22.31 8.60 -8.79
C LEU A 79 -23.48 7.61 -8.84
N ARG A 80 -23.35 6.59 -9.69
CA ARG A 80 -24.31 5.49 -9.79
C ARG A 80 -23.69 4.21 -9.27
N GLU A 81 -24.51 3.33 -8.73
CA GLU A 81 -24.09 2.01 -8.28
C GLU A 81 -23.36 1.27 -9.39
N ASN A 82 -22.28 0.59 -9.04
CA ASN A 82 -21.38 -0.16 -9.94
C ASN A 82 -20.59 0.69 -10.93
N MET A 83 -20.57 2.01 -10.83
CA MET A 83 -19.66 2.83 -11.63
C MET A 83 -18.23 2.62 -11.20
N PRO A 84 -17.28 2.43 -12.14
CA PRO A 84 -15.86 2.37 -11.79
C PRO A 84 -15.38 3.72 -11.28
N ILE A 85 -14.80 3.78 -10.07
CA ILE A 85 -14.39 5.02 -9.43
C ILE A 85 -12.93 5.01 -8.96
N GLY A 86 -12.24 3.90 -9.09
CA GLY A 86 -10.87 3.82 -8.66
C GLY A 86 -10.25 2.48 -8.98
N CYS A 87 -9.03 2.30 -8.52
CA CYS A 87 -8.33 1.04 -8.65
C CYS A 87 -7.50 0.78 -7.39
N MET A 88 -7.26 -0.49 -7.10
CA MET A 88 -6.46 -0.87 -5.95
C MET A 88 -5.68 -2.15 -6.24
N VAL A 89 -4.59 -2.32 -5.55
CA VAL A 89 -3.80 -3.53 -5.61
C VAL A 89 -3.32 -3.90 -4.22
N THR A 90 -3.41 -5.18 -3.89
CA THR A 90 -2.94 -5.72 -2.62
C THR A 90 -1.64 -6.47 -2.86
N LEU A 91 -0.57 -6.05 -2.21
CA LEU A 91 0.76 -6.64 -2.32
C LEU A 91 1.06 -7.47 -1.10
N ARG A 92 1.54 -8.70 -1.32
CA ARG A 92 1.93 -9.64 -0.27
C ARG A 92 3.25 -10.29 -0.60
N GLN A 93 3.97 -10.75 0.42
CA GLN A 93 5.22 -11.48 0.29
C GLN A 93 6.28 -10.69 -0.50
N GLU A 94 6.88 -11.25 -1.53
CA GLU A 94 7.98 -10.60 -2.25
C GLU A 94 7.60 -9.28 -2.90
N ARG A 95 6.43 -9.21 -3.52
CA ARG A 95 5.98 -7.97 -4.16
C ARG A 95 5.76 -6.85 -3.16
N MET A 96 5.29 -7.19 -1.97
CA MET A 96 5.14 -6.25 -0.87
C MET A 96 6.49 -5.66 -0.47
N TYR A 97 7.50 -6.49 -0.32
CA TYR A 97 8.85 -6.03 0.04
C TYR A 97 9.52 -5.27 -1.10
N ASP A 98 9.28 -5.67 -2.35
CA ASP A 98 9.79 -4.93 -3.52
C ASP A 98 9.24 -3.51 -3.55
N PHE A 99 7.93 -3.36 -3.33
CA PHE A 99 7.31 -2.04 -3.27
C PHE A 99 7.83 -1.23 -2.09
N LEU A 100 7.94 -1.84 -0.91
CA LEU A 100 8.44 -1.16 0.27
C LEU A 100 9.87 -0.64 0.05
N GLN A 101 10.71 -1.42 -0.59
CA GLN A 101 12.08 -1.00 -0.92
C GLN A 101 12.08 0.20 -1.85
N LYS A 102 11.25 0.20 -2.88
CA LYS A 102 11.11 1.33 -3.80
C LYS A 102 10.62 2.57 -3.07
N LEU A 103 9.62 2.41 -2.19
CA LEU A 103 9.05 3.53 -1.44
C LEU A 103 10.08 4.16 -0.53
N VAL A 104 10.76 3.36 0.27
CA VAL A 104 11.71 3.84 1.28
C VAL A 104 12.98 4.39 0.66
N ASN A 105 13.53 3.70 -0.34
CA ASN A 105 14.85 4.05 -0.87
C ASN A 105 14.82 5.03 -2.05
N VAL A 106 13.74 5.07 -2.81
CA VAL A 106 13.65 5.87 -4.03
C VAL A 106 12.58 6.96 -3.94
N ALA A 107 11.33 6.59 -3.65
CA ALA A 107 10.21 7.51 -3.71
C ALA A 107 10.19 8.55 -2.57
N LEU A 108 10.27 8.13 -1.33
CA LEU A 108 10.23 9.04 -0.18
C LEU A 108 11.37 10.06 -0.16
N PRO A 109 12.64 9.68 -0.46
CA PRO A 109 13.71 10.67 -0.52
C PRO A 109 13.53 11.75 -1.60
N ARG A 110 12.70 11.48 -2.61
CA ARG A 110 12.38 12.45 -3.67
C ARG A 110 11.19 13.34 -3.36
N VAL A 111 10.47 13.06 -2.27
CA VAL A 111 9.32 13.88 -1.87
C VAL A 111 9.84 15.24 -1.40
N ARG A 112 9.25 16.30 -1.95
CA ARG A 112 9.62 17.68 -1.60
C ARG A 112 9.22 17.95 -0.15
N ASP A 113 10.14 18.53 0.62
CA ASP A 113 9.92 18.85 2.04
C ASP A 113 9.55 17.66 2.91
N PHE A 114 10.04 16.48 2.54
CA PHE A 114 9.77 15.27 3.32
C PHE A 114 10.42 15.35 4.70
N ARG A 115 9.62 15.22 5.74
CA ARG A 115 10.04 15.29 7.14
C ARG A 115 9.84 13.98 7.92
N GLY A 116 9.78 12.87 7.20
CA GLY A 116 9.51 11.57 7.78
C GLY A 116 8.03 11.23 7.80
N VAL A 117 7.71 10.06 8.30
CA VAL A 117 6.33 9.60 8.41
C VAL A 117 5.82 9.73 9.85
N SER A 118 4.54 10.06 10.00
CA SER A 118 3.96 10.30 11.33
C SER A 118 3.62 8.99 12.03
N GLY A 119 4.04 8.84 13.29
CA GLY A 119 3.61 7.71 14.11
C GLY A 119 2.15 7.76 14.52
N LYS A 120 1.50 8.92 14.34
CA LYS A 120 0.08 9.10 14.69
C LYS A 120 -0.89 8.52 13.66
N ALA A 121 -0.38 8.09 12.51
CA ALA A 121 -1.19 7.53 11.44
C ALA A 121 -1.59 6.06 11.65
N PHE A 122 -1.17 5.44 12.75
CA PHE A 122 -1.62 4.10 13.11
C PHE A 122 -3.04 4.11 13.65
N ASP A 123 -3.82 3.08 13.29
CA ASP A 123 -5.22 2.96 13.74
C ASP A 123 -5.38 2.30 15.11
N GLY A 124 -4.30 1.89 15.76
CA GLY A 124 -4.32 1.16 17.02
C GLY A 124 -4.43 -0.35 16.88
N ARG A 125 -4.57 -0.85 15.65
CA ARG A 125 -4.66 -2.28 15.35
C ARG A 125 -3.50 -2.77 14.48
N GLY A 126 -2.44 -1.97 14.37
CA GLY A 126 -1.28 -2.32 13.57
C GLY A 126 -1.37 -1.91 12.10
N ASN A 127 -2.39 -1.16 11.70
CA ASN A 127 -2.51 -0.64 10.34
C ASN A 127 -1.96 0.78 10.26
N TYR A 128 -1.30 1.11 9.17
CA TYR A 128 -0.72 2.42 8.92
C TYR A 128 -1.12 2.93 7.54
N ALA A 129 -1.53 4.17 7.45
CA ALA A 129 -1.89 4.80 6.18
C ALA A 129 -1.05 6.05 5.89
#